data_082421c048a67cb10cf8680b7ceff297
#
_entry.id   082421c048a67cb10cf8680b7ceff297
#
_cell.length_a   1.000
_cell.length_b   1.000
_cell.length_c   1.000
_cell.angle_alpha   90.00
_cell.angle_beta   90.00
_cell.angle_gamma   90.00
#
_symmetry.space_group_name_H-M   'P 1'
#
loop_
_entity.id
_entity.type
_entity.pdbx_description
1 polymer ?
#
loop_
_entity_poly.entity_id
_entity_poly.type
_entity_poly.pdbx_seq_one_letter_code
_entity_poly.pdbx_strand_id
1 'polypeptide(L)'
;LADLKNKETDVRIRKTDLITGEEISGAVLSIKSLDGKLLNEWISGEEIQITGILKPGETYLLAEVLPASGYAWAEEIPFAVGGDGGIHRVRMEDRPTQAEIRKTDMVTGEELPGAVLVLKDKNGHVVDRWTSGNTPHRIMGRLNAGEAYTLSEVTAPSGYQIAEEVTFTVSKDGTIDRVVMEDKRKEPEKPEKPGKPEKPGKPEKPERPVPDDDRETEPETPDETETPETEPMEEPRKKGIITAH
;
A
#
# COMPACT_ATOMS: atom_id res chain seq x y z
N LEU A 1 -25.22 -6.76 59.72
CA LEU A 1 -24.65 -6.03 58.55
C LEU A 1 -23.52 -6.85 58.04
N ALA A 2 -23.79 -7.67 57.01
CA ALA A 2 -22.75 -8.46 56.31
C ALA A 2 -21.68 -7.53 55.75
N ASP A 3 -20.46 -7.85 56.00
CA ASP A 3 -19.26 -7.07 55.64
C ASP A 3 -19.14 -6.93 54.12
N LEU A 4 -19.69 -5.85 53.58
CA LEU A 4 -19.58 -5.52 52.14
C LEU A 4 -18.14 -5.17 51.72
N LYS A 5 -17.20 -5.10 52.69
CA LYS A 5 -15.82 -4.67 52.47
C LYS A 5 -14.90 -5.74 51.85
N ASN A 6 -15.35 -6.95 51.64
CA ASN A 6 -14.49 -8.05 51.21
C ASN A 6 -15.04 -8.86 50.03
N LYS A 7 -15.95 -8.29 49.24
CA LYS A 7 -16.32 -8.94 47.98
C LYS A 7 -15.27 -8.63 46.90
N GLU A 8 -14.76 -9.67 46.28
CA GLU A 8 -13.89 -9.51 45.11
C GLU A 8 -14.61 -8.71 44.03
N THR A 9 -13.87 -7.80 43.41
CA THR A 9 -14.40 -7.04 42.28
C THR A 9 -14.34 -7.91 41.03
N ASP A 10 -15.40 -7.90 40.23
CA ASP A 10 -15.48 -8.57 38.94
C ASP A 10 -15.70 -7.49 37.87
N VAL A 11 -14.65 -7.22 37.08
CA VAL A 11 -14.71 -6.28 35.96
C VAL A 11 -14.57 -7.07 34.67
N ARG A 12 -15.52 -6.90 33.78
CA ARG A 12 -15.53 -7.53 32.45
C ARG A 12 -15.36 -6.50 31.37
N ILE A 13 -14.39 -6.74 30.49
CA ILE A 13 -14.00 -5.80 29.45
C ILE A 13 -14.15 -6.46 28.11
N ARG A 14 -14.81 -5.74 27.20
CA ARG A 14 -14.95 -6.11 25.79
C ARG A 14 -14.37 -5.03 24.90
N LYS A 15 -13.71 -5.45 23.83
CA LYS A 15 -13.27 -4.61 22.72
C LYS A 15 -14.14 -4.94 21.52
N THR A 16 -14.87 -3.96 20.97
CA THR A 16 -15.86 -4.22 19.91
C THR A 16 -15.76 -3.20 18.78
N ASP A 17 -16.14 -3.66 17.59
CA ASP A 17 -16.33 -2.80 16.43
C ASP A 17 -17.54 -1.89 16.62
N LEU A 18 -17.36 -0.60 16.43
CA LEU A 18 -18.40 0.40 16.63
C LEU A 18 -19.58 0.25 15.65
N ILE A 19 -19.34 -0.35 14.47
CA ILE A 19 -20.37 -0.50 13.42
C ILE A 19 -21.14 -1.81 13.58
N THR A 20 -20.42 -2.92 13.79
CA THR A 20 -21.02 -4.26 13.83
C THR A 20 -21.34 -4.72 15.25
N GLY A 21 -20.65 -4.19 16.26
CA GLY A 21 -20.73 -4.66 17.64
C GLY A 21 -20.00 -5.98 17.90
N GLU A 22 -19.33 -6.54 16.91
CA GLU A 22 -18.55 -7.77 17.04
C GLU A 22 -17.26 -7.53 17.83
N GLU A 23 -16.73 -8.59 18.45
CA GLU A 23 -15.48 -8.50 19.20
C GLU A 23 -14.28 -8.34 18.29
N ILE A 24 -13.37 -7.43 18.67
CA ILE A 24 -12.12 -7.15 17.96
C ILE A 24 -10.99 -7.88 18.66
N SER A 25 -10.27 -8.69 17.88
CA SER A 25 -9.06 -9.39 18.33
C SER A 25 -7.79 -8.66 17.86
N GLY A 26 -6.72 -8.74 18.67
CA GLY A 26 -5.38 -8.27 18.29
C GLY A 26 -5.02 -6.84 18.69
N ALA A 27 -5.90 -6.09 19.35
CA ALA A 27 -5.52 -4.84 20.00
C ALA A 27 -4.79 -5.14 21.32
N VAL A 28 -3.80 -4.33 21.68
CA VAL A 28 -3.17 -4.39 23.02
C VAL A 28 -3.86 -3.39 23.91
N LEU A 29 -4.48 -3.89 24.98
CA LEU A 29 -5.22 -3.08 25.96
C LEU A 29 -4.51 -3.11 27.31
N SER A 30 -4.63 -2.03 28.07
CA SER A 30 -4.08 -1.93 29.41
C SER A 30 -5.05 -1.25 30.37
N ILE A 31 -4.96 -1.64 31.65
CA ILE A 31 -5.56 -0.91 32.76
C ILE A 31 -4.47 -0.20 33.54
N LYS A 32 -4.70 1.08 33.80
CA LYS A 32 -3.82 1.93 34.61
C LYS A 32 -4.59 2.56 35.75
N SER A 33 -3.91 2.80 36.88
CA SER A 33 -4.42 3.73 37.89
C SER A 33 -4.33 5.19 37.38
N LEU A 34 -5.04 6.11 38.03
CA LEU A 34 -5.04 7.53 37.61
C LEU A 34 -3.65 8.20 37.69
N ASP A 35 -2.74 7.68 38.51
CA ASP A 35 -1.32 8.09 38.57
C ASP A 35 -0.44 7.47 37.49
N GLY A 36 -1.04 6.70 36.56
CA GLY A 36 -0.36 6.12 35.38
C GLY A 36 0.31 4.76 35.62
N LYS A 37 0.17 4.16 36.82
CA LYS A 37 0.74 2.85 37.09
C LYS A 37 -0.01 1.76 36.32
N LEU A 38 0.71 0.96 35.53
CA LEU A 38 0.18 -0.21 34.84
C LEU A 38 -0.22 -1.30 35.85
N LEU A 39 -1.45 -1.79 35.73
CA LEU A 39 -2.02 -2.84 36.57
C LEU A 39 -2.22 -4.15 35.83
N ASN A 40 -2.64 -4.07 34.55
CA ASN A 40 -2.82 -5.22 33.69
C ASN A 40 -2.65 -4.81 32.21
N GLU A 41 -2.20 -5.75 31.37
CA GLU A 41 -2.09 -5.60 29.92
C GLU A 41 -2.38 -6.94 29.25
N TRP A 42 -3.14 -6.91 28.14
CA TRP A 42 -3.52 -8.12 27.41
C TRP A 42 -3.80 -7.81 25.93
N ILE A 43 -3.89 -8.86 25.13
CA ILE A 43 -4.34 -8.78 23.73
C ILE A 43 -5.85 -9.01 23.70
N SER A 44 -6.60 -8.12 23.03
CA SER A 44 -8.05 -8.24 22.88
C SER A 44 -8.45 -9.47 22.06
N GLY A 45 -9.63 -9.97 22.35
CA GLY A 45 -10.26 -11.13 21.74
C GLY A 45 -11.66 -11.28 22.34
N GLU A 46 -11.92 -12.40 23.04
CA GLU A 46 -13.14 -12.56 23.81
C GLU A 46 -13.18 -11.64 25.03
N GLU A 47 -14.36 -11.50 25.67
CA GLU A 47 -14.54 -10.77 26.92
C GLU A 47 -13.52 -11.24 27.98
N ILE A 48 -12.73 -10.30 28.52
CA ILE A 48 -11.82 -10.60 29.60
C ILE A 48 -12.48 -10.32 30.94
N GLN A 49 -12.23 -11.21 31.91
CA GLN A 49 -12.64 -11.03 33.29
C GLN A 49 -11.43 -10.68 34.18
N ILE A 50 -11.52 -9.61 34.94
CA ILE A 50 -10.50 -9.15 35.87
C ILE A 50 -11.08 -9.17 37.27
N THR A 51 -10.48 -10.01 38.13
CA THR A 51 -10.92 -10.21 39.52
C THR A 51 -9.79 -9.89 40.50
N GLY A 52 -10.11 -9.29 41.63
CA GLY A 52 -9.21 -9.13 42.78
C GLY A 52 -8.05 -8.14 42.62
N ILE A 53 -7.83 -7.57 41.44
CA ILE A 53 -6.74 -6.62 41.16
C ILE A 53 -7.17 -5.19 41.40
N LEU A 54 -8.43 -4.87 41.06
CA LEU A 54 -9.00 -3.53 41.14
C LEU A 54 -9.74 -3.36 42.44
N LYS A 55 -9.58 -2.20 43.11
CA LYS A 55 -10.20 -1.93 44.43
C LYS A 55 -11.56 -1.27 44.27
N PRO A 56 -12.54 -1.66 45.09
CA PRO A 56 -13.84 -1.01 45.13
C PRO A 56 -13.72 0.47 45.44
N GLY A 57 -14.51 1.30 44.75
CA GLY A 57 -14.57 2.74 44.95
C GLY A 57 -13.46 3.54 44.26
N GLU A 58 -12.50 2.88 43.64
CA GLU A 58 -11.44 3.56 42.88
C GLU A 58 -11.79 3.67 41.41
N THR A 59 -11.18 4.65 40.73
CA THR A 59 -11.29 4.89 39.29
C THR A 59 -10.02 4.51 38.61
N TYR A 60 -10.14 3.86 37.43
CA TYR A 60 -9.06 3.37 36.60
C TYR A 60 -9.23 3.88 35.18
N LEU A 61 -8.17 3.77 34.38
CA LEU A 61 -8.15 4.07 32.94
C LEU A 61 -7.99 2.78 32.15
N LEU A 62 -8.94 2.50 31.25
CA LEU A 62 -8.76 1.51 30.20
C LEU A 62 -8.17 2.22 28.99
N ALA A 63 -6.97 1.81 28.57
CA ALA A 63 -6.24 2.43 27.49
C ALA A 63 -5.92 1.41 26.40
N GLU A 64 -5.90 1.84 25.16
CA GLU A 64 -5.37 1.09 24.04
C GLU A 64 -3.91 1.45 23.86
N VAL A 65 -3.03 0.42 23.92
CA VAL A 65 -1.58 0.54 23.72
C VAL A 65 -1.22 0.39 22.24
N LEU A 66 -1.95 -0.49 21.55
CA LEU A 66 -1.81 -0.72 20.11
C LEU A 66 -3.18 -1.12 19.54
N PRO A 67 -3.67 -0.46 18.49
CA PRO A 67 -4.93 -0.84 17.85
C PRO A 67 -4.79 -2.17 17.11
N ALA A 68 -5.91 -2.84 16.93
CA ALA A 68 -5.99 -3.98 16.03
C ALA A 68 -5.76 -3.54 14.57
N SER A 69 -5.24 -4.45 13.75
CA SER A 69 -5.05 -4.18 12.31
C SER A 69 -6.38 -3.78 11.65
N GLY A 70 -6.37 -2.70 10.90
CA GLY A 70 -7.56 -2.18 10.23
C GLY A 70 -8.46 -1.28 11.07
N TYR A 71 -8.07 -0.99 12.32
CA TYR A 71 -8.84 -0.13 13.22
C TYR A 71 -8.10 1.14 13.59
N ALA A 72 -8.88 2.17 13.91
CA ALA A 72 -8.41 3.43 14.48
C ALA A 72 -8.08 3.26 15.97
N TRP A 73 -7.32 4.20 16.53
CA TRP A 73 -7.06 4.26 17.96
C TRP A 73 -8.31 4.63 18.75
N ALA A 74 -8.58 3.91 19.85
CA ALA A 74 -9.58 4.30 20.80
C ALA A 74 -9.07 5.37 21.77
N GLU A 75 -9.98 6.20 22.25
CA GLU A 75 -9.69 7.08 23.39
C GLU A 75 -9.64 6.28 24.70
N GLU A 76 -8.86 6.77 25.66
CA GLU A 76 -8.83 6.19 27.00
C GLU A 76 -10.20 6.36 27.70
N ILE A 77 -10.64 5.31 28.39
CA ILE A 77 -11.94 5.27 29.07
C ILE A 77 -11.72 5.24 30.59
N PRO A 78 -12.07 6.29 31.32
CA PRO A 78 -12.11 6.22 32.76
C PRO A 78 -13.31 5.37 33.22
N PHE A 79 -13.11 4.45 34.14
CA PHE A 79 -14.17 3.64 34.72
C PHE A 79 -14.00 3.49 36.23
N ALA A 80 -15.10 3.55 36.96
CA ALA A 80 -15.11 3.37 38.41
C ALA A 80 -15.56 1.96 38.77
N VAL A 81 -14.90 1.34 39.73
CA VAL A 81 -15.26 0.03 40.27
C VAL A 81 -16.19 0.20 41.45
N GLY A 82 -17.41 -0.34 41.36
CA GLY A 82 -18.39 -0.24 42.45
C GLY A 82 -17.99 -1.07 43.68
N GLY A 83 -18.58 -0.71 44.81
CA GLY A 83 -18.36 -1.40 46.09
C GLY A 83 -19.44 -2.43 46.45
N ASP A 84 -20.36 -2.73 45.53
CA ASP A 84 -21.50 -3.62 45.79
C ASP A 84 -21.25 -5.10 45.56
N GLY A 85 -20.06 -5.44 44.96
CA GLY A 85 -19.69 -6.78 44.57
C GLY A 85 -20.41 -7.30 43.32
N GLY A 86 -20.99 -6.39 42.54
CA GLY A 86 -21.59 -6.67 41.24
C GLY A 86 -20.54 -6.77 40.15
N ILE A 87 -20.99 -7.25 38.97
CA ILE A 87 -20.15 -7.31 37.76
C ILE A 87 -20.16 -5.94 37.09
N HIS A 88 -18.99 -5.34 36.92
CA HIS A 88 -18.79 -4.10 36.17
C HIS A 88 -18.41 -4.43 34.73
N ARG A 89 -19.18 -3.91 33.78
CA ARG A 89 -18.90 -4.10 32.35
C ARG A 89 -18.38 -2.81 31.74
N VAL A 90 -17.20 -2.90 31.12
CA VAL A 90 -16.59 -1.81 30.38
C VAL A 90 -16.45 -2.25 28.92
N ARG A 91 -16.86 -1.39 28.00
CA ARG A 91 -16.74 -1.62 26.57
C ARG A 91 -15.91 -0.52 25.94
N MET A 92 -14.88 -0.90 25.21
CA MET A 92 -14.10 -0.02 24.35
C MET A 92 -14.43 -0.33 22.89
N GLU A 93 -14.76 0.71 22.14
CA GLU A 93 -15.22 0.57 20.75
C GLU A 93 -14.23 1.24 19.81
N ASP A 94 -13.88 0.52 18.70
CA ASP A 94 -13.06 1.09 17.64
C ASP A 94 -13.84 1.26 16.37
N ARG A 95 -13.42 2.24 15.60
CA ARG A 95 -13.86 2.43 14.21
C ARG A 95 -12.90 1.73 13.26
N PRO A 96 -13.38 1.00 12.25
CA PRO A 96 -12.51 0.58 11.17
C PRO A 96 -11.92 1.81 10.46
N THR A 97 -10.65 1.72 10.07
CA THR A 97 -10.03 2.73 9.22
C THR A 97 -10.74 2.83 7.88
N GLN A 98 -10.79 4.03 7.30
CA GLN A 98 -11.47 4.26 6.04
C GLN A 98 -10.65 5.16 5.12
N ALA A 99 -10.49 4.76 3.87
CA ALA A 99 -9.94 5.59 2.81
C ALA A 99 -10.90 5.65 1.63
N GLU A 100 -11.04 6.83 1.03
CA GLU A 100 -11.80 7.08 -0.18
C GLU A 100 -10.83 7.64 -1.22
N ILE A 101 -10.58 6.87 -2.28
CA ILE A 101 -9.59 7.18 -3.31
C ILE A 101 -10.31 7.53 -4.61
N ARG A 102 -10.06 8.73 -5.09
CA ARG A 102 -10.57 9.24 -6.35
C ARG A 102 -9.48 9.25 -7.42
N LYS A 103 -9.83 8.82 -8.61
CA LYS A 103 -9.04 8.99 -9.82
C LYS A 103 -9.75 9.99 -10.72
N THR A 104 -9.15 11.15 -11.00
CA THR A 104 -9.82 12.24 -11.67
C THR A 104 -9.03 12.81 -12.86
N ASP A 105 -9.75 13.41 -13.81
CA ASP A 105 -9.15 14.25 -14.85
C ASP A 105 -8.69 15.58 -14.22
N MET A 106 -7.42 15.93 -14.36
CA MET A 106 -6.80 17.13 -13.78
C MET A 106 -7.50 18.44 -14.17
N VAL A 107 -8.16 18.49 -15.34
CA VAL A 107 -8.78 19.70 -15.86
C VAL A 107 -10.24 19.82 -15.44
N THR A 108 -10.99 18.71 -15.48
CA THR A 108 -12.43 18.71 -15.19
C THR A 108 -12.75 18.37 -13.74
N GLY A 109 -11.85 17.66 -13.04
CA GLY A 109 -12.09 17.13 -11.69
C GLY A 109 -13.10 15.97 -11.65
N GLU A 110 -13.56 15.50 -12.82
CA GLU A 110 -14.49 14.38 -12.92
C GLU A 110 -13.78 13.04 -12.71
N GLU A 111 -14.52 12.05 -12.22
CA GLU A 111 -13.99 10.69 -12.07
C GLU A 111 -13.53 10.14 -13.43
N LEU A 112 -12.34 9.53 -13.43
CA LEU A 112 -11.67 9.02 -14.62
C LEU A 112 -11.61 7.48 -14.57
N PRO A 113 -12.51 6.78 -15.26
CA PRO A 113 -12.52 5.32 -15.28
C PRO A 113 -11.41 4.74 -16.17
N GLY A 114 -10.99 3.50 -15.87
CA GLY A 114 -10.10 2.71 -16.69
C GLY A 114 -8.62 2.75 -16.30
N ALA A 115 -8.24 3.53 -15.29
CA ALA A 115 -6.90 3.47 -14.71
C ALA A 115 -6.71 2.19 -13.88
N VAL A 116 -5.59 1.50 -13.99
CA VAL A 116 -5.22 0.41 -13.09
C VAL A 116 -4.35 0.96 -11.97
N LEU A 117 -4.89 0.90 -10.75
CA LEU A 117 -4.27 1.45 -9.56
C LEU A 117 -3.81 0.33 -8.61
N VAL A 118 -2.72 0.59 -7.90
CA VAL A 118 -2.14 -0.30 -6.90
C VAL A 118 -1.83 0.51 -5.65
N LEU A 119 -2.30 0.03 -4.49
CA LEU A 119 -1.96 0.56 -3.19
C LEU A 119 -0.93 -0.34 -2.52
N LYS A 120 0.16 0.24 -2.03
CA LYS A 120 1.25 -0.48 -1.35
C LYS A 120 1.46 0.05 0.06
N ASP A 121 1.85 -0.85 0.96
CA ASP A 121 2.34 -0.49 2.30
C ASP A 121 3.76 0.10 2.25
N LYS A 122 4.27 0.51 3.41
CA LYS A 122 5.63 1.05 3.59
C LYS A 122 6.76 0.08 3.19
N ASN A 123 6.48 -1.23 3.12
CA ASN A 123 7.43 -2.27 2.72
C ASN A 123 7.34 -2.61 1.22
N GLY A 124 6.42 -1.96 0.50
CA GLY A 124 6.16 -2.20 -0.92
C GLY A 124 5.22 -3.38 -1.20
N HIS A 125 4.61 -4.00 -0.18
CA HIS A 125 3.63 -5.06 -0.39
C HIS A 125 2.32 -4.47 -0.91
N VAL A 126 1.74 -5.14 -1.90
CA VAL A 126 0.45 -4.74 -2.46
C VAL A 126 -0.67 -5.04 -1.46
N VAL A 127 -1.35 -3.99 -1.02
CA VAL A 127 -2.52 -4.07 -0.12
C VAL A 127 -3.81 -4.17 -0.91
N ASP A 128 -3.90 -3.41 -2.03
CA ASP A 128 -5.05 -3.41 -2.91
C ASP A 128 -4.67 -3.14 -4.37
N ARG A 129 -5.50 -3.64 -5.30
CA ARG A 129 -5.37 -3.40 -6.74
C ARG A 129 -6.75 -3.39 -7.39
N TRP A 130 -7.06 -2.32 -8.15
CA TRP A 130 -8.35 -2.17 -8.80
C TRP A 130 -8.24 -1.38 -10.10
N THR A 131 -9.33 -1.37 -10.85
CA THR A 131 -9.51 -0.47 -11.99
C THR A 131 -10.45 0.66 -11.57
N SER A 132 -10.07 1.91 -11.83
CA SER A 132 -10.89 3.08 -11.52
C SER A 132 -12.22 3.04 -12.26
N GLY A 133 -13.27 3.52 -11.62
CA GLY A 133 -14.64 3.62 -12.14
C GLY A 133 -15.13 5.06 -12.12
N ASN A 134 -16.46 5.21 -12.18
CA ASN A 134 -17.15 6.52 -12.12
C ASN A 134 -17.46 6.96 -10.68
N THR A 135 -16.96 6.24 -9.70
CA THR A 135 -17.14 6.52 -8.26
C THR A 135 -15.83 6.28 -7.52
N PRO A 136 -15.61 6.95 -6.37
CA PRO A 136 -14.44 6.70 -5.55
C PRO A 136 -14.31 5.23 -5.14
N HIS A 137 -13.08 4.74 -5.10
CA HIS A 137 -12.78 3.44 -4.51
C HIS A 137 -12.68 3.57 -3.00
N ARG A 138 -13.40 2.71 -2.26
CA ARG A 138 -13.43 2.74 -0.79
C ARG A 138 -12.74 1.52 -0.21
N ILE A 139 -11.85 1.77 0.75
CA ILE A 139 -11.14 0.76 1.52
C ILE A 139 -11.55 0.94 2.99
N MET A 140 -12.08 -0.12 3.60
CA MET A 140 -12.52 -0.10 4.99
C MET A 140 -11.93 -1.27 5.76
N GLY A 141 -11.37 -1.03 6.96
CA GLY A 141 -10.86 -2.06 7.86
C GLY A 141 -9.64 -2.84 7.34
N ARG A 142 -8.89 -2.27 6.40
CA ARG A 142 -7.73 -2.95 5.77
C ARG A 142 -6.41 -2.19 5.89
N LEU A 143 -6.47 -0.94 6.28
CA LEU A 143 -5.30 -0.08 6.43
C LEU A 143 -5.02 0.15 7.91
N ASN A 144 -3.76 0.19 8.31
CA ASN A 144 -3.38 0.43 9.70
C ASN A 144 -3.33 1.93 10.00
N ALA A 145 -3.96 2.33 11.08
CA ALA A 145 -3.99 3.72 11.55
C ALA A 145 -2.57 4.25 11.83
N GLY A 146 -2.26 5.42 11.31
CA GLY A 146 -0.96 6.07 11.44
C GLY A 146 0.13 5.54 10.51
N GLU A 147 -0.14 4.54 9.67
CA GLU A 147 0.81 4.04 8.68
C GLU A 147 0.68 4.77 7.34
N ALA A 148 1.81 4.85 6.63
CA ALA A 148 1.88 5.45 5.31
C ALA A 148 1.66 4.40 4.21
N TYR A 149 0.93 4.80 3.17
CA TYR A 149 0.66 3.98 1.99
C TYR A 149 0.96 4.78 0.73
N THR A 150 1.41 4.09 -0.31
CA THR A 150 1.71 4.69 -1.62
C THR A 150 0.74 4.15 -2.67
N LEU A 151 0.03 5.07 -3.30
CA LEU A 151 -0.85 4.82 -4.44
C LEU A 151 -0.07 5.04 -5.73
N SER A 152 -0.01 4.02 -6.57
CA SER A 152 0.68 4.05 -7.87
C SER A 152 -0.31 3.73 -8.98
N GLU A 153 -0.16 4.37 -10.13
CA GLU A 153 -0.87 4.03 -11.35
C GLU A 153 0.00 3.12 -12.23
N VAL A 154 -0.51 1.93 -12.52
CA VAL A 154 0.18 0.94 -13.38
C VAL A 154 -0.15 1.16 -14.85
N THR A 155 -1.38 1.56 -15.12
CA THR A 155 -1.87 1.82 -16.48
C THR A 155 -2.83 3.00 -16.43
N ALA A 156 -2.54 4.04 -17.22
CA ALA A 156 -3.42 5.17 -17.40
C ALA A 156 -4.53 4.86 -18.41
N PRO A 157 -5.69 5.51 -18.31
CA PRO A 157 -6.73 5.44 -19.35
C PRO A 157 -6.23 5.94 -20.70
N SER A 158 -6.90 5.51 -21.77
CA SER A 158 -6.54 5.95 -23.12
C SER A 158 -6.59 7.49 -23.24
N GLY A 159 -5.54 8.07 -23.80
CA GLY A 159 -5.41 9.52 -23.96
C GLY A 159 -4.84 10.26 -22.75
N TYR A 160 -4.48 9.56 -21.67
CA TYR A 160 -3.89 10.16 -20.47
C TYR A 160 -2.46 9.70 -20.23
N GLN A 161 -1.68 10.51 -19.53
CA GLN A 161 -0.34 10.18 -19.04
C GLN A 161 -0.49 9.44 -17.71
N ILE A 162 0.47 8.57 -17.38
CA ILE A 162 0.54 7.94 -16.05
C ILE A 162 0.79 9.04 -15.02
N ALA A 163 0.01 9.04 -13.95
CA ALA A 163 0.15 9.97 -12.84
C ALA A 163 1.40 9.68 -12.00
N GLU A 164 1.86 10.70 -11.30
CA GLU A 164 2.85 10.54 -10.24
C GLU A 164 2.24 9.78 -9.04
N GLU A 165 3.09 9.08 -8.31
CA GLU A 165 2.67 8.35 -7.10
C GLU A 165 2.20 9.33 -6.01
N VAL A 166 1.15 8.94 -5.29
CA VAL A 166 0.61 9.70 -4.16
C VAL A 166 0.83 8.90 -2.88
N THR A 167 1.52 9.51 -1.91
CA THR A 167 1.68 8.91 -0.58
C THR A 167 0.78 9.63 0.42
N PHE A 168 0.07 8.86 1.24
CA PHE A 168 -0.78 9.38 2.32
C PHE A 168 -0.60 8.56 3.60
N THR A 169 -0.92 9.17 4.74
CA THR A 169 -0.91 8.50 6.05
C THR A 169 -2.33 8.33 6.54
N VAL A 170 -2.67 7.12 6.96
CA VAL A 170 -4.01 6.81 7.48
C VAL A 170 -4.23 7.51 8.83
N SER A 171 -5.36 8.18 8.95
CA SER A 171 -5.76 8.91 10.16
C SER A 171 -5.88 7.97 11.35
N LYS A 172 -5.43 8.46 12.52
CA LYS A 172 -5.46 7.66 13.75
C LYS A 172 -6.84 7.62 14.40
N ASP A 173 -7.66 8.61 14.14
CA ASP A 173 -8.97 8.84 14.80
C ASP A 173 -10.16 8.20 14.07
N GLY A 174 -9.89 7.45 12.97
CA GLY A 174 -10.94 6.81 12.17
C GLY A 174 -11.75 7.75 11.29
N THR A 175 -11.29 8.97 11.07
CA THR A 175 -11.83 9.85 10.01
C THR A 175 -11.53 9.27 8.64
N ILE A 176 -12.36 9.62 7.65
CA ILE A 176 -12.18 9.12 6.27
C ILE A 176 -11.02 9.88 5.61
N ASP A 177 -9.96 9.15 5.24
CA ASP A 177 -8.87 9.70 4.45
C ASP A 177 -9.27 9.84 2.99
N ARG A 178 -9.31 11.07 2.49
CA ARG A 178 -9.66 11.35 1.09
C ARG A 178 -8.40 11.61 0.28
N VAL A 179 -8.17 10.73 -0.70
CA VAL A 179 -7.00 10.75 -1.57
C VAL A 179 -7.45 10.97 -3.02
N VAL A 180 -6.79 11.89 -3.71
CA VAL A 180 -7.06 12.18 -5.13
C VAL A 180 -5.78 11.93 -5.91
N MET A 181 -5.89 11.17 -7.00
CA MET A 181 -4.84 11.02 -8.00
C MET A 181 -5.37 11.54 -9.34
N GLU A 182 -4.69 12.52 -9.90
CA GLU A 182 -5.12 13.23 -11.10
C GLU A 182 -4.29 12.83 -12.31
N ASP A 183 -4.95 12.64 -13.47
CA ASP A 183 -4.27 12.42 -14.73
C ASP A 183 -4.32 13.64 -15.64
N LYS A 184 -3.21 13.89 -16.28
CA LYS A 184 -3.07 14.88 -17.35
C LYS A 184 -3.31 14.21 -18.70
N ARG A 185 -4.12 14.84 -19.55
CA ARG A 185 -4.30 14.41 -20.94
C ARG A 185 -2.99 14.48 -21.71
N LYS A 186 -2.76 13.50 -22.58
CA LYS A 186 -1.66 13.57 -23.56
C LYS A 186 -1.91 14.73 -24.52
N GLU A 187 -0.85 15.45 -24.82
CA GLU A 187 -0.94 16.44 -25.89
C GLU A 187 -1.20 15.72 -27.22
N PRO A 188 -2.08 16.23 -28.09
CA PRO A 188 -2.26 15.67 -29.42
C PRO A 188 -0.90 15.70 -30.14
N GLU A 189 -0.52 14.56 -30.71
CA GLU A 189 0.69 14.50 -31.53
C GLU A 189 0.59 15.58 -32.60
N LYS A 190 1.57 16.47 -32.62
CA LYS A 190 1.66 17.50 -33.65
C LYS A 190 1.79 16.78 -34.99
N PRO A 191 0.90 17.01 -35.97
CA PRO A 191 1.02 16.32 -37.24
C PRO A 191 2.43 16.52 -37.80
N GLU A 192 3.07 15.42 -38.13
CA GLU A 192 4.37 15.46 -38.78
C GLU A 192 4.26 16.35 -40.01
N LYS A 193 5.12 17.37 -40.13
CA LYS A 193 5.20 18.18 -41.30
C LYS A 193 5.36 17.25 -42.49
N PRO A 194 4.50 17.35 -43.54
CA PRO A 194 4.68 16.54 -44.73
C PRO A 194 6.12 16.69 -45.22
N GLY A 195 6.77 15.55 -45.41
CA GLY A 195 8.16 15.49 -45.83
C GLY A 195 8.37 16.42 -47.01
N LYS A 196 9.41 17.23 -46.96
CA LYS A 196 9.78 18.15 -48.06
C LYS A 196 9.85 17.31 -49.33
N PRO A 197 9.09 17.64 -50.40
CA PRO A 197 9.16 16.87 -51.63
C PRO A 197 10.62 16.78 -52.09
N GLU A 198 11.09 15.56 -52.31
CA GLU A 198 12.42 15.33 -52.88
C GLU A 198 12.54 16.12 -54.16
N LYS A 199 13.60 16.91 -54.31
CA LYS A 199 13.90 17.61 -55.54
C LYS A 199 14.03 16.57 -56.65
N PRO A 200 13.36 16.78 -57.80
CA PRO A 200 13.55 15.88 -58.94
C PRO A 200 15.03 15.80 -59.29
N GLY A 201 15.53 14.57 -59.40
CA GLY A 201 16.88 14.28 -59.73
C GLY A 201 17.31 15.03 -60.98
N LYS A 202 18.51 15.60 -60.93
CA LYS A 202 19.14 16.28 -62.07
C LYS A 202 19.30 15.26 -63.19
N PRO A 203 18.87 15.54 -64.44
CA PRO A 203 19.02 14.59 -65.52
C PRO A 203 20.49 14.23 -65.72
N GLU A 204 20.78 12.93 -65.75
CA GLU A 204 22.11 12.42 -66.07
C GLU A 204 22.53 12.84 -67.46
N LYS A 205 23.76 13.32 -67.55
CA LYS A 205 24.41 13.73 -68.79
C LYS A 205 24.75 12.47 -69.55
N PRO A 206 24.49 12.35 -70.84
CA PRO A 206 24.85 11.15 -71.65
C PRO A 206 26.34 10.92 -71.62
N GLU A 207 26.73 9.69 -71.31
CA GLU A 207 28.11 9.21 -71.36
C GLU A 207 28.61 9.15 -72.78
N ARG A 208 29.84 9.60 -72.98
CA ARG A 208 30.58 9.44 -74.24
C ARG A 208 31.06 8.00 -74.38
N PRO A 209 31.06 7.43 -75.53
CA PRO A 209 31.60 6.07 -75.77
C PRO A 209 33.11 6.06 -75.58
N VAL A 210 33.59 5.07 -74.80
CA VAL A 210 35.04 4.76 -74.62
C VAL A 210 35.48 3.88 -75.71
N PRO A 211 36.67 4.06 -76.32
CA PRO A 211 37.24 3.18 -77.33
C PRO A 211 37.79 1.93 -76.66
N ASP A 212 37.62 0.78 -77.30
CA ASP A 212 38.24 -0.50 -77.02
C ASP A 212 39.74 -0.37 -77.02
N ASP A 213 40.42 -0.91 -76.06
CA ASP A 213 41.79 -1.38 -76.18
C ASP A 213 42.03 -2.70 -75.42
N ASP A 214 42.67 -3.54 -76.06
CA ASP A 214 42.89 -4.97 -75.85
C ASP A 214 43.87 -5.31 -74.73
N ARG A 215 43.71 -6.54 -74.24
CA ARG A 215 44.72 -7.48 -73.66
C ARG A 215 45.20 -7.14 -72.22
N GLU A 216 45.34 -8.10 -71.35
CA GLU A 216 45.90 -9.41 -71.34
C GLU A 216 45.50 -10.21 -70.10
N THR A 217 45.59 -11.50 -70.26
CA THR A 217 45.24 -12.61 -69.37
C THR A 217 46.19 -12.84 -68.18
N GLU A 218 45.59 -13.41 -67.13
CA GLU A 218 46.12 -14.48 -66.26
C GLU A 218 46.99 -14.09 -65.02
N PRO A 219 47.09 -15.03 -64.03
CA PRO A 219 46.13 -16.01 -63.49
C PRO A 219 45.90 -15.99 -61.97
N GLU A 220 45.01 -16.86 -61.55
CA GLU A 220 44.63 -17.25 -60.21
C GLU A 220 45.77 -17.74 -59.32
N THR A 221 45.63 -17.51 -57.98
CA THR A 221 45.96 -18.55 -57.00
C THR A 221 45.06 -18.42 -55.80
N PRO A 222 44.68 -19.56 -55.17
CA PRO A 222 43.65 -19.65 -54.15
C PRO A 222 44.28 -19.73 -52.76
N ASP A 223 43.35 -19.66 -51.79
CA ASP A 223 43.49 -20.26 -50.46
C ASP A 223 43.91 -19.34 -49.31
N GLU A 224 43.06 -19.18 -48.35
CA GLU A 224 43.20 -19.80 -47.05
C GLU A 224 41.96 -19.54 -46.17
N THR A 225 41.48 -20.64 -45.69
CA THR A 225 40.44 -20.84 -44.68
C THR A 225 40.80 -20.16 -43.37
N GLU A 226 39.85 -19.40 -42.76
CA GLU A 226 39.86 -19.15 -41.33
C GLU A 226 38.59 -19.70 -40.65
N THR A 227 38.86 -20.57 -39.72
CA THR A 227 37.90 -21.23 -38.81
C THR A 227 37.38 -20.28 -37.73
N PRO A 228 36.17 -20.48 -37.21
CA PRO A 228 35.62 -19.66 -36.15
C PRO A 228 36.17 -20.05 -34.77
N GLU A 229 36.60 -19.05 -34.02
CA GLU A 229 36.94 -19.17 -32.59
C GLU A 229 35.68 -19.40 -31.72
N THR A 230 35.76 -20.44 -30.92
CA THR A 230 34.79 -20.78 -29.87
C THR A 230 35.14 -20.06 -28.59
N GLU A 231 34.17 -19.30 -28.04
CA GLU A 231 34.24 -18.78 -26.68
C GLU A 231 34.04 -19.89 -25.63
N PRO A 232 34.72 -19.83 -24.48
CA PRO A 232 34.58 -20.83 -23.43
C PRO A 232 33.43 -20.52 -22.47
N MET A 233 32.61 -21.54 -22.20
CA MET A 233 31.55 -21.55 -21.16
C MET A 233 32.17 -21.46 -19.78
N GLU A 234 31.65 -20.52 -18.95
CA GLU A 234 31.88 -20.46 -17.50
C GLU A 234 31.02 -21.46 -16.74
N GLU A 235 31.62 -22.25 -15.88
CA GLU A 235 30.98 -23.20 -14.95
C GLU A 235 30.31 -22.51 -13.75
N PRO A 236 29.23 -23.06 -13.15
CA PRO A 236 28.55 -22.48 -12.00
C PRO A 236 29.26 -22.83 -10.68
N ARG A 237 29.52 -21.80 -9.88
CA ARG A 237 30.09 -21.92 -8.53
C ARG A 237 29.11 -22.54 -7.53
N LYS A 238 29.58 -23.52 -6.81
CA LYS A 238 28.93 -24.29 -5.75
C LYS A 238 28.55 -23.41 -4.55
N LYS A 239 27.32 -23.60 -4.04
CA LYS A 239 26.81 -23.11 -2.76
C LYS A 239 27.58 -23.72 -1.59
N GLY A 240 28.15 -22.88 -0.73
CA GLY A 240 28.66 -23.28 0.59
C GLY A 240 27.52 -23.31 1.61
N ILE A 241 27.39 -24.45 2.26
CA ILE A 241 26.53 -24.68 3.43
C ILE A 241 27.29 -24.16 4.65
N ILE A 242 26.72 -23.27 5.44
CA ILE A 242 27.22 -22.92 6.77
C ILE A 242 26.22 -23.46 7.80
N THR A 243 26.71 -24.41 8.60
CA THR A 243 26.03 -25.03 9.73
C THR A 243 26.15 -24.11 10.95
N ALA A 244 25.03 -23.89 11.64
CA ALA A 244 24.96 -23.17 12.91
C ALA A 244 25.48 -24.07 14.08
N HIS A 245 26.13 -23.44 15.01
CA HIS A 245 26.26 -23.89 16.39
C HIS A 245 25.64 -22.83 17.29
#